data_83f8b8fc1d5c18febb94ba8ac60192f5
#
_entry.id   83f8b8fc1d5c18febb94ba8ac60192f5
#
_cell.length_a   1.000
_cell.length_b   1.000
_cell.length_c   1.000
_cell.angle_alpha   90.00
_cell.angle_beta   90.00
_cell.angle_gamma   90.00
#
_symmetry.space_group_name_H-M   'P 1'
#
loop_
_entity.id
_entity.type
_entity.pdbx_description
1 polymer ?
#
loop_
_entity_poly.entity_id
_entity_poly.type
_entity_poly.pdbx_seq_one_letter_code
_entity_poly.pdbx_strand_id
1 'polypeptide(L)'
;MLVARMQKMKAGNLSGMEKHNKRIFQNHSNPDIDTSLSDQNYDLMNREGKYKDIVTEIIESQKISQRATRKDAVLVSEWIITSDQAFFKNMDPNERDRFFQEATDWFKERYGEQNLAYAHVHLDETTPHMHLGVVPMRDGKLQAKNVFNREELRHLQDELPKHLREKGFEIDRGAEESERKHLSIPEYKKAMESVKELDVERQKKSQEIIKTVSQIDELQSAKSAL
;
A
#
# COMPACT_ATOMS: atom_id res chain seq x y z
N MET A 1 5.36 7.06 7.53
CA MET A 1 6.35 6.67 6.49
C MET A 1 5.61 6.20 5.26
N LEU A 2 5.95 6.74 4.05
CA LEU A 2 5.32 6.30 2.80
C LEU A 2 5.66 4.85 2.46
N VAL A 3 4.67 4.10 2.04
CA VAL A 3 4.82 2.78 1.42
C VAL A 3 4.39 2.89 -0.03
N ALA A 4 5.34 2.75 -0.95
CA ALA A 4 5.12 2.66 -2.38
C ALA A 4 5.76 1.36 -2.90
N ARG A 5 4.93 0.35 -3.16
CA ARG A 5 5.40 -1.00 -3.46
C ARG A 5 4.83 -1.51 -4.76
N MET A 6 5.69 -2.06 -5.60
CA MET A 6 5.32 -2.53 -6.94
C MET A 6 5.21 -4.06 -7.02
N GLN A 7 4.18 -4.52 -7.72
CA GLN A 7 4.00 -5.90 -8.15
C GLN A 7 3.83 -5.97 -9.67
N LYS A 8 4.46 -6.96 -10.32
CA LYS A 8 4.32 -7.19 -11.75
C LYS A 8 3.10 -8.06 -12.04
N MET A 9 2.19 -7.57 -12.89
CA MET A 9 0.96 -8.24 -13.24
C MET A 9 1.02 -8.73 -14.69
N LYS A 10 0.71 -10.01 -14.89
CA LYS A 10 0.49 -10.63 -16.20
C LYS A 10 -1.00 -10.73 -16.50
N ALA A 11 -1.37 -11.13 -17.71
CA ALA A 11 -2.77 -11.27 -18.13
C ALA A 11 -3.64 -12.08 -17.16
N GLY A 12 -3.09 -13.17 -16.61
CA GLY A 12 -3.82 -14.02 -15.65
C GLY A 12 -4.13 -13.38 -14.30
N ASN A 13 -3.42 -12.29 -13.93
CA ASN A 13 -3.61 -11.60 -12.66
C ASN A 13 -4.73 -10.54 -12.73
N LEU A 14 -5.01 -9.96 -13.91
CA LEU A 14 -5.86 -8.79 -14.07
C LEU A 14 -7.30 -9.01 -13.60
N SER A 15 -7.89 -10.16 -13.92
CA SER A 15 -9.27 -10.47 -13.49
C SER A 15 -9.39 -10.62 -11.97
N GLY A 16 -8.39 -11.24 -11.33
CA GLY A 16 -8.36 -11.34 -9.86
C GLY A 16 -8.24 -10.00 -9.20
N MET A 17 -7.34 -9.13 -9.71
CA MET A 17 -7.14 -7.78 -9.22
C MET A 17 -8.37 -6.89 -9.43
N GLU A 18 -9.01 -6.96 -10.60
CA GLU A 18 -10.26 -6.24 -10.84
C GLU A 18 -11.34 -6.61 -9.82
N LYS A 19 -11.52 -7.91 -9.58
CA LYS A 19 -12.51 -8.39 -8.62
C LYS A 19 -12.18 -7.98 -7.18
N HIS A 20 -10.90 -7.94 -6.83
CA HIS A 20 -10.43 -7.43 -5.54
C HIS A 20 -10.71 -5.94 -5.42
N ASN A 21 -10.27 -5.12 -6.37
CA ASN A 21 -10.41 -3.67 -6.31
C ASN A 21 -11.88 -3.22 -6.31
N LYS A 22 -12.69 -3.83 -7.17
CA LYS A 22 -14.12 -3.50 -7.29
C LYS A 22 -15.02 -4.25 -6.30
N ARG A 23 -14.44 -5.01 -5.34
CA ARG A 23 -15.19 -5.81 -4.35
C ARG A 23 -16.27 -6.72 -4.95
N ILE A 24 -15.98 -7.33 -6.12
CA ILE A 24 -16.95 -8.19 -6.83
C ILE A 24 -17.13 -9.55 -6.12
N PHE A 25 -16.15 -9.99 -5.31
CA PHE A 25 -16.26 -11.23 -4.54
C PHE A 25 -17.17 -11.03 -3.33
N GLN A 26 -18.09 -11.98 -3.11
CA GLN A 26 -18.90 -12.03 -1.89
C GLN A 26 -18.11 -12.55 -0.68
N ASN A 27 -17.12 -13.43 -0.91
CA ASN A 27 -16.25 -13.98 0.13
C ASN A 27 -14.81 -13.48 -0.10
N HIS A 28 -14.35 -12.62 0.78
CA HIS A 28 -12.99 -12.11 0.76
C HIS A 28 -12.05 -13.05 1.53
N SER A 29 -10.89 -13.36 0.95
CA SER A 29 -9.83 -14.11 1.65
C SER A 29 -9.17 -13.29 2.76
N ASN A 30 -9.31 -11.96 2.72
CA ASN A 30 -8.86 -11.06 3.75
C ASN A 30 -10.01 -10.79 4.74
N PRO A 31 -9.94 -11.28 6.00
CA PRO A 31 -10.98 -11.07 7.01
C PRO A 31 -11.03 -9.62 7.52
N ASP A 32 -10.03 -8.79 7.20
CA ASP A 32 -9.97 -7.40 7.63
C ASP A 32 -10.83 -6.46 6.75
N ILE A 33 -11.45 -6.99 5.69
CA ILE A 33 -12.36 -6.21 4.84
C ILE A 33 -13.71 -6.07 5.54
N ASP A 34 -14.08 -4.83 5.84
CA ASP A 34 -15.41 -4.48 6.30
C ASP A 34 -16.31 -4.14 5.11
N THR A 35 -17.08 -5.11 4.66
CA THR A 35 -17.96 -4.95 3.48
C THR A 35 -19.01 -3.86 3.65
N SER A 36 -19.34 -3.44 4.87
CA SER A 36 -20.27 -2.33 5.13
C SER A 36 -19.68 -0.96 4.74
N LEU A 37 -18.36 -0.87 4.60
CA LEU A 37 -17.64 0.33 4.20
C LEU A 37 -17.20 0.32 2.72
N SER A 38 -17.45 -0.78 1.99
CA SER A 38 -16.98 -0.93 0.60
C SER A 38 -17.53 0.12 -0.37
N ASP A 39 -18.71 0.69 -0.08
CA ASP A 39 -19.29 1.79 -0.85
C ASP A 39 -18.50 3.10 -0.74
N GLN A 40 -17.58 3.20 0.21
CA GLN A 40 -16.68 4.35 0.36
C GLN A 40 -15.41 4.21 -0.51
N ASN A 41 -15.16 3.04 -1.08
CA ASN A 41 -14.06 2.84 -2.01
C ASN A 41 -14.32 3.57 -3.33
N TYR A 42 -13.27 4.07 -3.97
CA TYR A 42 -13.41 4.83 -5.21
C TYR A 42 -12.22 4.64 -6.15
N ASP A 43 -12.41 4.93 -7.44
CA ASP A 43 -11.35 4.90 -8.46
C ASP A 43 -11.09 6.31 -9.00
N LEU A 44 -9.87 6.82 -8.84
CA LEU A 44 -9.46 8.15 -9.30
C LEU A 44 -9.28 8.26 -10.82
N MET A 45 -9.19 7.12 -11.52
CA MET A 45 -9.10 7.11 -12.98
C MET A 45 -10.48 7.03 -13.66
N ASN A 46 -11.48 6.46 -12.98
CA ASN A 46 -12.85 6.32 -13.46
C ASN A 46 -12.95 5.75 -14.89
N ARG A 47 -12.06 4.82 -15.25
CA ARG A 47 -12.11 4.18 -16.57
C ARG A 47 -13.20 3.10 -16.58
N GLU A 48 -14.09 3.18 -17.56
CA GLU A 48 -15.15 2.18 -17.73
C GLU A 48 -14.60 0.88 -18.33
N GLY A 49 -15.22 -0.24 -17.95
CA GLY A 49 -14.92 -1.57 -18.49
C GLY A 49 -14.09 -2.46 -17.58
N LYS A 50 -13.67 -3.58 -18.14
CA LYS A 50 -12.83 -4.56 -17.43
C LYS A 50 -11.36 -4.15 -17.52
N TYR A 51 -10.60 -4.41 -16.46
CA TYR A 51 -9.15 -4.13 -16.45
C TYR A 51 -8.40 -4.72 -17.64
N LYS A 52 -8.79 -5.94 -18.06
CA LYS A 52 -8.19 -6.56 -19.24
C LYS A 52 -8.42 -5.75 -20.52
N ASP A 53 -9.60 -5.19 -20.70
CA ASP A 53 -9.97 -4.45 -21.89
C ASP A 53 -9.29 -3.07 -21.88
N ILE A 54 -9.33 -2.38 -20.74
CA ILE A 54 -8.62 -1.10 -20.52
C ILE A 54 -7.12 -1.25 -20.80
N VAL A 55 -6.48 -2.25 -20.24
CA VAL A 55 -5.04 -2.50 -20.42
C VAL A 55 -4.73 -2.86 -21.88
N THR A 56 -5.59 -3.63 -22.53
CA THR A 56 -5.43 -3.97 -23.95
C THR A 56 -5.54 -2.72 -24.81
N GLU A 57 -6.52 -1.88 -24.60
CA GLU A 57 -6.70 -0.61 -25.30
C GLU A 57 -5.48 0.31 -25.13
N ILE A 58 -4.98 0.48 -23.90
CA ILE A 58 -3.77 1.28 -23.63
C ILE A 58 -2.57 0.76 -24.42
N ILE A 59 -2.40 -0.56 -24.51
CA ILE A 59 -1.29 -1.17 -25.26
C ILE A 59 -1.50 -0.98 -26.76
N GLU A 60 -2.67 -1.33 -27.28
CA GLU A 60 -2.93 -1.33 -28.72
C GLU A 60 -2.93 0.09 -29.31
N SER A 61 -3.39 1.09 -28.55
CA SER A 61 -3.38 2.49 -29.00
C SER A 61 -1.96 3.08 -29.12
N GLN A 62 -0.97 2.51 -28.46
CA GLN A 62 0.37 3.07 -28.40
C GLN A 62 1.44 2.21 -29.06
N LYS A 63 1.22 0.89 -29.23
CA LYS A 63 2.27 0.00 -29.73
C LYS A 63 2.55 0.23 -31.23
N ILE A 64 3.82 0.30 -31.56
CA ILE A 64 4.29 0.42 -32.95
C ILE A 64 4.32 -0.94 -33.66
N SER A 65 4.60 -2.02 -32.90
CA SER A 65 4.75 -3.36 -33.45
C SER A 65 3.41 -4.00 -33.77
N GLN A 66 3.29 -4.61 -34.97
CA GLN A 66 2.12 -5.41 -35.38
C GLN A 66 2.11 -6.82 -34.72
N ARG A 67 3.17 -7.22 -34.01
CA ARG A 67 3.23 -8.51 -33.34
C ARG A 67 2.30 -8.55 -32.13
N ALA A 68 1.69 -9.70 -31.91
CA ALA A 68 0.89 -9.92 -30.70
C ALA A 68 1.74 -9.76 -29.42
N THR A 69 1.12 -9.22 -28.38
CA THR A 69 1.76 -9.16 -27.06
C THR A 69 2.02 -10.58 -26.54
N ARG A 70 3.21 -10.82 -26.01
CA ARG A 70 3.61 -12.15 -25.49
C ARG A 70 2.71 -12.55 -24.31
N LYS A 71 2.38 -13.83 -24.21
CA LYS A 71 1.54 -14.39 -23.14
C LYS A 71 2.13 -14.19 -21.73
N ASP A 72 3.46 -14.14 -21.63
CA ASP A 72 4.20 -13.96 -20.37
C ASP A 72 4.59 -12.50 -20.08
N ALA A 73 4.14 -11.57 -20.92
CA ALA A 73 4.45 -10.14 -20.75
C ALA A 73 3.88 -9.60 -19.43
N VAL A 74 4.63 -8.70 -18.81
CA VAL A 74 4.12 -7.86 -17.72
C VAL A 74 3.26 -6.77 -18.34
N LEU A 75 1.96 -6.84 -18.13
CA LEU A 75 0.98 -5.92 -18.72
C LEU A 75 0.76 -4.69 -17.85
N VAL A 76 0.84 -4.86 -16.52
CA VAL A 76 0.67 -3.79 -15.55
C VAL A 76 1.77 -3.91 -14.49
N SER A 77 2.34 -2.79 -14.13
CA SER A 77 3.08 -2.59 -12.89
C SER A 77 2.11 -2.00 -11.88
N GLU A 78 1.65 -2.83 -10.95
CA GLU A 78 0.72 -2.41 -9.92
C GLU A 78 1.47 -1.89 -8.70
N TRP A 79 1.00 -0.79 -8.17
CA TRP A 79 1.53 -0.13 -6.99
C TRP A 79 0.52 -0.16 -5.86
N ILE A 80 0.99 -0.47 -4.66
CA ILE A 80 0.27 -0.21 -3.42
C ILE A 80 0.88 1.05 -2.82
N ILE A 81 0.05 2.09 -2.70
CA ILE A 81 0.43 3.37 -2.09
C ILE A 81 -0.35 3.53 -0.79
N THR A 82 0.38 3.65 0.31
CA THR A 82 -0.19 3.82 1.66
C THR A 82 0.84 4.40 2.62
N SER A 83 0.44 4.55 3.88
CA SER A 83 1.31 4.84 5.02
C SER A 83 0.94 3.94 6.21
N ASP A 84 1.53 4.19 7.37
CA ASP A 84 1.10 3.52 8.60
C ASP A 84 -0.28 4.04 9.07
N GLN A 85 -0.95 3.24 9.89
CA GLN A 85 -2.27 3.56 10.41
C GLN A 85 -2.28 4.88 11.20
N ALA A 86 -1.19 5.21 11.90
CA ALA A 86 -1.09 6.43 12.68
C ALA A 86 -1.15 7.69 11.81
N PHE A 87 -0.60 7.64 10.60
CA PHE A 87 -0.66 8.72 9.62
C PHE A 87 -2.09 9.08 9.22
N PHE A 88 -2.94 8.08 9.00
CA PHE A 88 -4.33 8.31 8.58
C PHE A 88 -5.31 8.53 9.75
N LYS A 89 -4.96 8.13 10.99
CA LYS A 89 -5.88 8.05 12.13
C LYS A 89 -6.59 9.36 12.46
N ASN A 90 -5.90 10.49 12.32
CA ASN A 90 -6.42 11.82 12.67
C ASN A 90 -6.57 12.73 11.44
N MET A 91 -6.43 12.18 10.25
CA MET A 91 -6.52 12.92 9.01
C MET A 91 -7.99 13.16 8.63
N ASP A 92 -8.30 14.39 8.23
CA ASP A 92 -9.62 14.71 7.67
C ASP A 92 -9.88 13.89 6.40
N PRO A 93 -11.11 13.40 6.18
CA PRO A 93 -11.44 12.64 4.96
C PRO A 93 -11.05 13.33 3.66
N ASN A 94 -11.26 14.65 3.53
CA ASN A 94 -10.88 15.39 2.32
C ASN A 94 -9.35 15.44 2.16
N GLU A 95 -8.61 15.55 3.26
CA GLU A 95 -7.15 15.53 3.23
C GLU A 95 -6.60 14.15 2.88
N ARG A 96 -7.22 13.08 3.37
CA ARG A 96 -6.91 11.70 2.97
C ARG A 96 -7.15 11.49 1.46
N ASP A 97 -8.27 11.94 0.95
CA ASP A 97 -8.61 11.82 -0.47
C ASP A 97 -7.65 12.64 -1.33
N ARG A 98 -7.27 13.84 -0.86
CA ARG A 98 -6.23 14.67 -1.48
C ARG A 98 -4.86 13.97 -1.50
N PHE A 99 -4.50 13.22 -0.45
CA PHE A 99 -3.26 12.44 -0.42
C PHE A 99 -3.18 11.43 -1.57
N PHE A 100 -4.24 10.67 -1.80
CA PHE A 100 -4.28 9.69 -2.89
C PHE A 100 -4.38 10.38 -4.27
N GLN A 101 -5.09 11.51 -4.36
CA GLN A 101 -5.14 12.31 -5.58
C GLN A 101 -3.74 12.83 -5.97
N GLU A 102 -3.02 13.46 -5.04
CA GLU A 102 -1.68 13.98 -5.30
C GLU A 102 -0.67 12.87 -5.66
N ALA A 103 -0.78 11.72 -5.01
CA ALA A 103 0.02 10.56 -5.40
C ALA A 103 -0.32 10.09 -6.83
N THR A 104 -1.60 10.05 -7.19
CA THR A 104 -2.05 9.67 -8.54
C THR A 104 -1.56 10.67 -9.59
N ASP A 105 -1.66 11.96 -9.31
CA ASP A 105 -1.23 13.02 -10.21
C ASP A 105 0.28 13.00 -10.45
N TRP A 106 1.07 12.70 -9.42
CA TRP A 106 2.49 12.44 -9.58
C TRP A 106 2.78 11.27 -10.55
N PHE A 107 2.02 10.17 -10.44
CA PHE A 107 2.14 9.04 -11.36
C PHE A 107 1.70 9.40 -12.79
N LYS A 108 0.63 10.20 -12.94
CA LYS A 108 0.17 10.69 -14.25
C LYS A 108 1.23 11.55 -14.94
N GLU A 109 1.83 12.46 -14.20
CA GLU A 109 2.88 13.35 -14.73
C GLU A 109 4.11 12.57 -15.16
N ARG A 110 4.55 11.59 -14.33
CA ARG A 110 5.78 10.86 -14.56
C ARG A 110 5.68 9.76 -15.60
N TYR A 111 4.59 9.02 -15.62
CA TYR A 111 4.43 7.84 -16.50
C TYR A 111 3.42 8.08 -17.64
N GLY A 112 2.75 9.19 -17.64
CA GLY A 112 1.70 9.55 -18.60
C GLY A 112 0.32 9.06 -18.15
N GLU A 113 -0.68 9.97 -18.11
CA GLU A 113 -2.04 9.63 -17.68
C GLU A 113 -2.67 8.53 -18.53
N GLN A 114 -2.36 8.50 -19.84
CA GLN A 114 -2.84 7.48 -20.78
C GLN A 114 -2.38 6.06 -20.38
N ASN A 115 -1.30 5.94 -19.60
CA ASN A 115 -0.73 4.67 -19.15
C ASN A 115 -1.31 4.18 -17.82
N LEU A 116 -2.08 5.00 -17.10
CA LEU A 116 -2.73 4.58 -15.87
C LEU A 116 -4.04 3.86 -16.19
N ALA A 117 -4.13 2.59 -15.82
CA ALA A 117 -5.31 1.77 -16.05
C ALA A 117 -6.38 1.93 -14.97
N TYR A 118 -5.97 2.09 -13.72
CA TYR A 118 -6.83 2.28 -12.54
C TYR A 118 -6.03 2.91 -11.40
N ALA A 119 -6.75 3.55 -10.46
CA ALA A 119 -6.20 4.05 -9.20
C ALA A 119 -7.27 3.90 -8.10
N HIS A 120 -7.46 2.66 -7.64
CA HIS A 120 -8.55 2.28 -6.75
C HIS A 120 -8.15 2.45 -5.28
N VAL A 121 -8.86 3.30 -4.55
CA VAL A 121 -8.63 3.55 -3.13
C VAL A 121 -9.57 2.68 -2.31
N HIS A 122 -8.99 1.94 -1.36
CA HIS A 122 -9.71 1.12 -0.39
C HIS A 122 -9.72 1.79 0.98
N LEU A 123 -10.92 2.00 1.50
CA LEU A 123 -11.19 2.56 2.83
C LEU A 123 -11.86 1.55 3.75
N ASP A 124 -12.16 0.37 3.25
CA ASP A 124 -12.85 -0.73 3.90
C ASP A 124 -11.90 -1.78 4.51
N GLU A 125 -10.62 -1.45 4.64
CA GLU A 125 -9.62 -2.28 5.31
C GLU A 125 -8.98 -1.51 6.48
N THR A 126 -8.17 -2.20 7.29
CA THR A 126 -7.54 -1.64 8.49
C THR A 126 -6.79 -0.33 8.25
N THR A 127 -6.17 -0.18 7.09
CA THR A 127 -5.40 1.01 6.71
C THR A 127 -5.77 1.45 5.30
N PRO A 128 -6.15 2.72 5.09
CA PRO A 128 -6.40 3.26 3.76
C PRO A 128 -5.22 3.02 2.82
N HIS A 129 -5.49 2.51 1.63
CA HIS A 129 -4.47 2.26 0.63
C HIS A 129 -5.02 2.34 -0.79
N MET A 130 -4.14 2.61 -1.74
CA MET A 130 -4.50 2.71 -3.14
C MET A 130 -3.79 1.63 -3.96
N HIS A 131 -4.55 0.95 -4.81
CA HIS A 131 -4.07 0.09 -5.88
C HIS A 131 -4.01 0.90 -7.17
N LEU A 132 -2.80 1.19 -7.66
CA LEU A 132 -2.58 1.99 -8.87
C LEU A 132 -1.89 1.15 -9.93
N GLY A 133 -2.53 0.99 -11.08
CA GLY A 133 -2.05 0.16 -12.19
C GLY A 133 -1.45 0.99 -13.32
N VAL A 134 -0.14 0.88 -13.56
CA VAL A 134 0.55 1.51 -14.70
C VAL A 134 0.86 0.47 -15.77
N VAL A 135 0.35 0.68 -16.97
CA VAL A 135 0.77 -0.08 -18.16
C VAL A 135 2.12 0.45 -18.60
N PRO A 136 3.20 -0.35 -18.56
CA PRO A 136 4.57 0.15 -18.74
C PRO A 136 4.91 0.37 -20.22
N MET A 137 4.16 1.26 -20.88
CA MET A 137 4.40 1.70 -22.25
C MET A 137 5.44 2.84 -22.27
N ARG A 138 6.42 2.70 -23.17
CA ARG A 138 7.40 3.75 -23.47
C ARG A 138 7.86 3.58 -24.92
N ASP A 139 7.89 4.68 -25.68
CA ASP A 139 8.35 4.69 -27.07
C ASP A 139 7.63 3.64 -27.97
N GLY A 140 6.32 3.49 -27.78
CA GLY A 140 5.48 2.53 -28.49
C GLY A 140 5.75 1.06 -28.19
N LYS A 141 6.37 0.76 -27.05
CA LYS A 141 6.72 -0.60 -26.61
C LYS A 141 6.29 -0.87 -25.19
N LEU A 142 5.74 -2.06 -24.96
CA LEU A 142 5.48 -2.57 -23.62
C LEU A 142 6.79 -3.11 -23.03
N GLN A 143 7.35 -2.42 -22.02
CA GLN A 143 8.71 -2.71 -21.54
C GLN A 143 8.91 -2.45 -20.03
N ALA A 144 8.20 -3.20 -19.20
CA ALA A 144 8.20 -3.04 -17.73
C ALA A 144 9.61 -2.99 -17.11
N LYS A 145 10.57 -3.78 -17.62
CA LYS A 145 11.95 -3.79 -17.09
C LYS A 145 12.68 -2.48 -17.32
N ASN A 146 12.38 -1.78 -18.41
CA ASN A 146 13.05 -0.53 -18.77
C ASN A 146 12.35 0.67 -18.15
N VAL A 147 11.00 0.64 -18.03
CA VAL A 147 10.22 1.70 -17.37
C VAL A 147 10.50 1.69 -15.87
N PHE A 148 10.43 0.52 -15.24
CA PHE A 148 10.64 0.32 -13.81
C PHE A 148 11.93 -0.46 -13.54
N ASN A 149 13.07 0.12 -13.95
CA ASN A 149 14.39 -0.40 -13.63
C ASN A 149 14.78 -0.03 -12.18
N ARG A 150 15.94 -0.50 -11.72
CA ARG A 150 16.39 -0.27 -10.34
C ARG A 150 16.58 1.20 -10.00
N GLU A 151 17.06 1.98 -10.95
CA GLU A 151 17.27 3.42 -10.78
C GLU A 151 15.93 4.15 -10.62
N GLU A 152 14.97 3.86 -11.51
CA GLU A 152 13.63 4.41 -11.45
C GLU A 152 12.90 4.04 -10.15
N LEU A 153 13.05 2.80 -9.68
CA LEU A 153 12.45 2.38 -8.42
C LEU A 153 13.04 3.13 -7.21
N ARG A 154 14.34 3.43 -7.21
CA ARG A 154 14.97 4.27 -6.18
C ARG A 154 14.48 5.70 -6.27
N HIS A 155 14.51 6.27 -7.46
CA HIS A 155 14.04 7.63 -7.71
C HIS A 155 12.60 7.84 -7.24
N LEU A 156 11.70 6.89 -7.50
CA LEU A 156 10.32 6.95 -7.02
C LEU A 156 10.26 6.98 -5.47
N GLN A 157 11.06 6.16 -4.80
CA GLN A 157 11.12 6.15 -3.33
C GLN A 157 11.62 7.47 -2.75
N ASP A 158 12.39 8.25 -3.50
CA ASP A 158 12.90 9.56 -3.09
C ASP A 158 11.91 10.68 -3.42
N GLU A 159 11.44 10.72 -4.67
CA GLU A 159 10.69 11.87 -5.19
C GLU A 159 9.21 11.86 -4.83
N LEU A 160 8.55 10.70 -4.76
CA LEU A 160 7.13 10.65 -4.36
C LEU A 160 6.89 11.18 -2.93
N PRO A 161 7.68 10.77 -1.90
CA PRO A 161 7.54 11.36 -0.57
C PRO A 161 7.86 12.85 -0.54
N LYS A 162 8.85 13.29 -1.34
CA LYS A 162 9.22 14.71 -1.44
C LYS A 162 8.07 15.52 -2.04
N HIS A 163 7.47 15.08 -3.15
CA HIS A 163 6.30 15.69 -3.76
C HIS A 163 5.15 15.80 -2.74
N LEU A 164 4.83 14.73 -2.02
CA LEU A 164 3.77 14.74 -1.02
C LEU A 164 4.06 15.72 0.13
N ARG A 165 5.33 15.86 0.57
CA ARG A 165 5.71 16.90 1.54
C ARG A 165 5.52 18.32 1.00
N GLU A 166 5.89 18.57 -0.25
CA GLU A 166 5.67 19.86 -0.93
C GLU A 166 4.18 20.20 -1.03
N LYS A 167 3.32 19.17 -1.03
CA LYS A 167 1.86 19.32 -0.97
C LYS A 167 1.31 19.41 0.47
N GLY A 168 2.17 19.45 1.47
CA GLY A 168 1.81 19.67 2.88
C GLY A 168 1.55 18.42 3.71
N PHE A 169 1.88 17.21 3.21
CA PHE A 169 1.75 15.99 3.99
C PHE A 169 3.01 15.72 4.83
N GLU A 170 2.85 15.47 6.12
CA GLU A 170 3.96 15.07 7.00
C GLU A 170 4.30 13.59 6.79
N ILE A 171 4.98 13.28 5.70
CA ILE A 171 5.32 11.91 5.34
C ILE A 171 6.80 11.75 4.99
N ASP A 172 7.42 10.72 5.54
CA ASP A 172 8.83 10.42 5.33
C ASP A 172 9.03 9.32 4.30
N ARG A 173 10.20 9.34 3.66
CA ARG A 173 10.73 8.23 2.89
C ARG A 173 10.90 7.00 3.80
N GLY A 174 10.64 5.82 3.28
CA GLY A 174 11.03 4.57 3.95
C GLY A 174 12.54 4.48 4.14
N ALA A 175 13.00 3.68 5.11
CA ALA A 175 14.42 3.47 5.36
C ALA A 175 15.14 2.96 4.10
N GLU A 176 16.27 3.59 3.77
CA GLU A 176 17.22 3.04 2.81
C GLU A 176 17.80 1.74 3.38
N GLU A 177 18.07 0.77 2.53
CA GLU A 177 18.74 -0.49 2.90
C GLU A 177 18.05 -1.25 4.06
N SER A 178 16.72 -1.31 4.02
CA SER A 178 16.01 -2.18 4.94
C SER A 178 16.41 -3.64 4.69
N GLU A 179 17.13 -4.26 5.63
CA GLU A 179 17.39 -5.71 5.63
C GLU A 179 16.10 -6.54 5.87
N ARG A 180 14.96 -5.86 6.02
CA ARG A 180 13.68 -6.50 6.27
C ARG A 180 13.29 -7.36 5.07
N LYS A 181 13.24 -8.66 5.28
CA LYS A 181 12.68 -9.60 4.32
C LYS A 181 11.20 -9.28 4.13
N HIS A 182 10.80 -9.31 2.87
CA HIS A 182 9.40 -9.19 2.54
C HIS A 182 8.62 -10.39 3.08
N LEU A 183 7.75 -10.15 4.04
CA LEU A 183 6.81 -11.14 4.53
C LEU A 183 5.58 -11.19 3.61
N SER A 184 5.08 -12.37 3.34
CA SER A 184 3.73 -12.53 2.79
C SER A 184 2.69 -12.05 3.81
N ILE A 185 1.47 -11.74 3.37
CA ILE A 185 0.40 -11.30 4.27
C ILE A 185 0.16 -12.29 5.43
N PRO A 186 0.12 -13.62 5.21
CA PRO A 186 -0.01 -14.58 6.31
C PRO A 186 1.17 -14.55 7.29
N GLU A 187 2.40 -14.44 6.80
CA GLU A 187 3.59 -14.35 7.65
C GLU A 187 3.60 -13.06 8.47
N TYR A 188 3.22 -11.94 7.85
CA TYR A 188 3.08 -10.66 8.55
C TYR A 188 2.01 -10.73 9.65
N LYS A 189 0.83 -11.28 9.36
CA LYS A 189 -0.24 -11.44 10.36
C LYS A 189 0.21 -12.28 11.54
N LYS A 190 0.87 -13.42 11.28
CA LYS A 190 1.43 -14.28 12.32
C LYS A 190 2.48 -13.57 13.17
N ALA A 191 3.37 -12.80 12.55
CA ALA A 191 4.37 -12.02 13.28
C ALA A 191 3.72 -10.93 14.15
N MET A 192 2.68 -10.24 13.64
CA MET A 192 1.94 -9.23 14.41
C MET A 192 1.16 -9.82 15.59
N GLU A 193 0.61 -11.03 15.44
CA GLU A 193 -0.04 -11.76 16.53
C GLU A 193 0.96 -12.08 17.65
N SER A 194 2.15 -12.60 17.30
CA SER A 194 3.22 -12.83 18.25
C SER A 194 3.69 -11.56 18.97
N VAL A 195 3.76 -10.42 18.27
CA VAL A 195 4.09 -9.12 18.88
C VAL A 195 3.01 -8.70 19.88
N LYS A 196 1.73 -8.87 19.56
CA LYS A 196 0.64 -8.56 20.50
C LYS A 196 0.69 -9.41 21.76
N GLU A 197 0.97 -10.71 21.62
CA GLU A 197 1.13 -11.63 22.76
C GLU A 197 2.29 -11.19 23.67
N LEU A 198 3.44 -10.84 23.10
CA LEU A 198 4.60 -10.34 23.83
C LEU A 198 4.32 -9.01 24.55
N ASP A 199 3.56 -8.11 23.92
CA ASP A 199 3.18 -6.85 24.57
C ASP A 199 2.25 -7.07 25.75
N VAL A 200 1.30 -8.00 25.66
CA VAL A 200 0.44 -8.38 26.79
C VAL A 200 1.26 -8.98 27.94
N GLU A 201 2.21 -9.87 27.62
CA GLU A 201 3.10 -10.45 28.63
C GLU A 201 3.99 -9.39 29.29
N ARG A 202 4.54 -8.47 28.50
CA ARG A 202 5.32 -7.32 28.99
C ARG A 202 4.51 -6.46 29.96
N GLN A 203 3.25 -6.15 29.61
CA GLN A 203 2.37 -5.36 30.48
C GLN A 203 2.09 -6.06 31.81
N LYS A 204 1.82 -7.37 31.79
CA LYS A 204 1.62 -8.17 33.02
C LYS A 204 2.86 -8.14 33.91
N LYS A 205 4.05 -8.41 33.37
CA LYS A 205 5.32 -8.34 34.11
C LYS A 205 5.58 -6.95 34.68
N SER A 206 5.27 -5.89 33.92
CA SER A 206 5.41 -4.51 34.43
C SER A 206 4.51 -4.24 35.62
N GLN A 207 3.27 -4.71 35.59
CA GLN A 207 2.35 -4.58 36.74
C GLN A 207 2.81 -5.36 37.97
N GLU A 208 3.35 -6.57 37.78
CA GLU A 208 3.93 -7.37 38.87
C GLU A 208 5.13 -6.66 39.51
N ILE A 209 6.01 -6.08 38.70
CA ILE A 209 7.16 -5.30 39.19
C ILE A 209 6.69 -4.10 40.03
N ILE A 210 5.71 -3.32 39.55
CA ILE A 210 5.16 -2.18 40.27
C ILE A 210 4.61 -2.63 41.63
N LYS A 211 3.84 -3.73 41.67
CA LYS A 211 3.30 -4.28 42.91
C LYS A 211 4.39 -4.72 43.88
N THR A 212 5.44 -5.39 43.38
CA THR A 212 6.57 -5.83 44.20
C THR A 212 7.35 -4.64 44.75
N VAL A 213 7.59 -3.61 43.98
CA VAL A 213 8.24 -2.35 44.45
C VAL A 213 7.44 -1.74 45.55
N SER A 214 6.11 -1.58 45.40
CA SER A 214 5.24 -1.03 46.45
C SER A 214 5.32 -1.84 47.74
N GLN A 215 5.35 -3.16 47.70
CA GLN A 215 5.52 -4.03 48.87
C GLN A 215 6.88 -3.84 49.55
N ILE A 216 7.94 -3.65 48.78
CA ILE A 216 9.29 -3.40 49.33
C ILE A 216 9.29 -2.03 50.06
N ASP A 217 8.70 -1.00 49.50
CA ASP A 217 8.62 0.34 50.09
C ASP A 217 7.84 0.30 51.41
N GLU A 218 6.72 -0.45 51.44
CA GLU A 218 5.95 -0.67 52.70
C GLU A 218 6.76 -1.35 53.77
N LEU A 219 7.50 -2.42 53.41
CA LEU A 219 8.35 -3.16 54.35
C LEU A 219 9.53 -2.31 54.87
N GLN A 220 10.13 -1.50 54.01
CA GLN A 220 11.20 -0.56 54.39
C GLN A 220 10.69 0.52 55.33
N SER A 221 9.51 1.06 55.06
CA SER A 221 8.87 2.05 55.92
C SER A 221 8.52 1.50 57.32
N ALA A 222 7.99 0.26 57.37
CA ALA A 222 7.70 -0.44 58.61
C ALA A 222 8.98 -0.75 59.44
N LYS A 223 10.09 -1.14 58.76
CA LYS A 223 11.39 -1.36 59.42
C LYS A 223 11.99 -0.07 59.99
N SER A 224 11.77 1.07 59.37
CA SER A 224 12.31 2.36 59.82
C SER A 224 11.50 2.94 60.99
N ALA A 225 10.33 2.41 61.30
CA ALA A 225 9.44 2.82 62.43
C ALA A 225 9.63 2.01 63.68
N LEU A 226 10.48 0.97 63.67
CA LEU A 226 10.89 0.17 64.79
C LEU A 226 12.26 0.62 65.30
#